data_85f68f7cff04b90da247957e333b6902
#
_entry.id   85f68f7cff04b90da247957e333b6902
#
_cell.length_a   1.000
_cell.length_b   1.000
_cell.length_c   1.000
_cell.angle_alpha   90.00
_cell.angle_beta   90.00
_cell.angle_gamma   90.00
#
_symmetry.space_group_name_H-M   'P 1'
#
loop_
_entity.id
_entity.type
_entity.pdbx_description
1 polymer ?
#
loop_
_entity_poly.entity_id
_entity_poly.type
_entity_poly.pdbx_seq_one_letter_code
_entity_poly.pdbx_strand_id
1 'polypeptide(L)'
;GGVDVIYYAYANEDFTDLEGEPKPLFIPKDKKSCIDGDIVYKDGVYHLFYKTEGHGNGIKVATTRSLTSGEWEEQPDYKQQTKEAVEGAGTFKLIGQDKYILMYDVYMKGAYQFTETTDLKNFKVIDHAVKMNFHPRHGTIIPITRAELKRITDKWGKPAELGELPVNPVL
;
A
#
# COMPACT_ATOMS: atom_id res chain seq x y z
N GLY A 1 -10.15 4.43 25.95
CA GLY A 1 -9.73 3.62 24.82
C GLY A 1 -8.34 4.03 24.37
N GLY A 2 -7.53 3.11 23.90
CA GLY A 2 -6.22 3.42 23.32
C GLY A 2 -6.34 4.17 21.99
N VAL A 3 -5.20 4.68 21.53
CA VAL A 3 -5.05 5.28 20.19
C VAL A 3 -4.41 4.22 19.31
N ASP A 4 -5.01 3.93 18.16
CA ASP A 4 -4.44 3.03 17.17
C ASP A 4 -3.26 3.72 16.47
N VAL A 5 -2.15 3.00 16.34
CA VAL A 5 -0.92 3.48 15.72
C VAL A 5 -0.34 2.40 14.81
N ILE A 6 0.53 2.79 13.89
CA ILE A 6 1.18 1.82 13.01
C ILE A 6 2.36 1.19 13.74
N TYR A 7 2.38 -0.15 13.79
CA TYR A 7 3.46 -0.96 14.34
C TYR A 7 4.26 -1.63 13.23
N TYR A 8 5.49 -2.02 13.53
CA TYR A 8 6.31 -2.86 12.68
C TYR A 8 6.94 -4.00 13.49
N ALA A 9 7.24 -5.07 12.82
CA ALA A 9 8.12 -6.14 13.30
C ALA A 9 8.94 -6.68 12.11
N TYR A 10 10.11 -7.22 12.41
CA TYR A 10 10.89 -7.96 11.41
C TYR A 10 10.51 -9.44 11.47
N ALA A 11 10.34 -10.03 10.29
CA ALA A 11 10.25 -11.48 10.16
C ALA A 11 11.64 -12.08 10.13
N ASN A 12 11.76 -13.33 10.58
CA ASN A 12 12.97 -14.12 10.38
C ASN A 12 13.17 -14.42 8.88
N GLU A 13 14.35 -14.94 8.51
CA GLU A 13 14.74 -15.18 7.13
C GLU A 13 13.76 -16.08 6.37
N ASP A 14 13.16 -17.06 7.04
CA ASP A 14 12.20 -18.00 6.46
C ASP A 14 10.75 -17.49 6.44
N PHE A 15 10.47 -16.32 6.99
CA PHE A 15 9.13 -15.75 7.16
C PHE A 15 8.16 -16.66 7.94
N THR A 16 8.69 -17.41 8.91
CA THR A 16 7.91 -18.33 9.75
C THR A 16 7.59 -17.77 11.12
N ASP A 17 8.34 -16.75 11.58
CA ASP A 17 8.14 -16.10 12.88
C ASP A 17 8.70 -14.67 12.86
N LEU A 18 8.41 -13.91 13.91
CA LEU A 18 8.95 -12.58 14.15
C LEU A 18 10.26 -12.65 14.93
N GLU A 19 11.23 -11.80 14.59
CA GLU A 19 12.52 -11.70 15.31
C GLU A 19 12.40 -11.02 16.68
N GLY A 20 11.25 -10.46 17.01
CA GLY A 20 11.00 -9.80 18.28
C GLY A 20 9.62 -9.17 18.37
N GLU A 21 9.34 -8.54 19.49
CA GLU A 21 8.04 -7.89 19.73
C GLU A 21 7.82 -6.70 18.77
N PRO A 22 6.58 -6.52 18.27
CA PRO A 22 6.22 -5.37 17.46
C PRO A 22 6.47 -4.04 18.19
N LYS A 23 7.00 -3.07 17.47
CA LYS A 23 7.32 -1.73 17.97
C LYS A 23 6.53 -0.67 17.21
N PRO A 24 6.19 0.47 17.84
CA PRO A 24 5.58 1.58 17.13
C PRO A 24 6.48 2.06 15.98
N LEU A 25 5.93 2.14 14.78
CA LEU A 25 6.58 2.69 13.59
C LEU A 25 6.23 4.16 13.42
N PHE A 26 4.94 4.48 13.51
CA PHE A 26 4.42 5.80 13.27
C PHE A 26 3.28 6.13 14.23
N ILE A 27 3.37 7.30 14.82
CA ILE A 27 2.34 7.90 15.68
C ILE A 27 2.09 9.31 15.15
N PRO A 28 0.87 9.65 14.71
CA PRO A 28 0.57 11.01 14.25
C PRO A 28 0.87 12.07 15.33
N LYS A 29 1.34 13.25 14.90
CA LYS A 29 1.69 14.36 15.82
C LYS A 29 0.49 14.84 16.65
N ASP A 30 -0.70 14.78 16.10
CA ASP A 30 -1.95 15.12 16.79
C ASP A 30 -2.42 14.02 17.78
N LYS A 31 -1.70 12.90 17.83
CA LYS A 31 -1.96 11.74 18.71
C LYS A 31 -3.34 11.12 18.52
N LYS A 32 -3.92 11.26 17.35
CA LYS A 32 -5.16 10.57 16.97
C LYS A 32 -4.86 9.23 16.31
N SER A 33 -5.87 8.36 16.29
CA SER A 33 -5.73 7.04 15.69
C SER A 33 -5.41 7.10 14.21
N CYS A 34 -4.55 6.19 13.77
CA CYS A 34 -4.28 5.90 12.37
C CYS A 34 -4.15 4.39 12.16
N ILE A 35 -4.63 3.92 11.00
CA ILE A 35 -4.65 2.51 10.64
C ILE A 35 -4.19 2.30 9.20
N ASP A 36 -4.15 1.06 8.75
CA ASP A 36 -3.92 0.64 7.36
C ASP A 36 -2.64 1.26 6.77
N GLY A 37 -1.51 1.05 7.46
CA GLY A 37 -0.21 1.55 6.99
C GLY A 37 0.33 0.74 5.82
N ASP A 38 0.70 1.42 4.72
CA ASP A 38 1.39 0.83 3.58
C ASP A 38 2.61 1.67 3.21
N ILE A 39 3.74 1.03 2.91
CA ILE A 39 5.02 1.73 2.68
C ILE A 39 5.53 1.48 1.28
N VAL A 40 5.89 2.56 0.60
CA VAL A 40 6.65 2.51 -0.65
C VAL A 40 7.96 3.32 -0.52
N TYR A 41 9.02 2.81 -1.14
CA TYR A 41 10.32 3.47 -1.16
C TYR A 41 10.57 4.09 -2.53
N LYS A 42 10.96 5.37 -2.54
CA LYS A 42 11.32 6.10 -3.76
C LYS A 42 12.48 7.08 -3.47
N ASP A 43 13.54 7.01 -4.25
CA ASP A 43 14.64 7.98 -4.27
C ASP A 43 15.21 8.32 -2.88
N GLY A 44 15.45 7.30 -2.05
CA GLY A 44 16.02 7.47 -0.72
C GLY A 44 15.01 7.88 0.36
N VAL A 45 13.71 7.87 0.05
CA VAL A 45 12.63 8.28 0.97
C VAL A 45 11.60 7.17 1.09
N TYR A 46 11.22 6.84 2.30
CA TYR A 46 10.06 6.01 2.61
C TYR A 46 8.82 6.88 2.69
N HIS A 47 7.75 6.45 2.04
CA HIS A 47 6.44 7.08 2.06
C HIS A 47 5.47 6.11 2.71
N LEU A 48 4.98 6.44 3.88
CA LEU A 48 3.95 5.70 4.61
C LEU A 48 2.59 6.31 4.26
N PHE A 49 1.77 5.58 3.54
CA PHE A 49 0.35 5.87 3.36
C PHE A 49 -0.42 5.29 4.53
N TYR A 50 -1.29 6.06 5.14
CA TYR A 50 -2.07 5.62 6.30
C TYR A 50 -3.45 6.27 6.31
N LYS A 51 -4.42 5.57 6.88
CA LYS A 51 -5.76 6.10 7.09
C LYS A 51 -5.82 6.86 8.40
N THR A 52 -6.42 8.05 8.38
CA THR A 52 -6.74 8.83 9.59
C THR A 52 -8.07 8.37 10.19
N GLU A 53 -8.15 8.35 11.52
CA GLU A 53 -9.34 8.02 12.29
C GLU A 53 -9.74 9.17 13.21
N GLY A 54 -11.07 9.39 13.37
CA GLY A 54 -11.61 10.31 14.36
C GLY A 54 -11.71 11.78 13.94
N HIS A 55 -11.11 12.22 12.82
CA HIS A 55 -11.21 13.60 12.33
C HIS A 55 -10.93 13.72 10.83
N GLY A 56 -11.76 13.11 10.06
CA GLY A 56 -11.59 12.90 8.62
C GLY A 56 -11.27 11.43 8.34
N ASN A 57 -11.78 10.94 7.24
CA ASN A 57 -11.66 9.55 6.81
C ASN A 57 -11.00 9.49 5.46
N GLY A 58 -9.68 9.54 5.47
CA GLY A 58 -8.93 9.51 4.23
C GLY A 58 -7.50 9.10 4.43
N ILE A 59 -6.78 9.02 3.32
CA ILE A 59 -5.41 8.56 3.26
C ILE A 59 -4.49 9.77 3.26
N LYS A 60 -3.59 9.82 4.23
CA LYS A 60 -2.46 10.76 4.31
C LYS A 60 -1.13 10.07 4.07
N VAL A 61 -0.09 10.87 3.97
CA VAL A 61 1.29 10.39 3.80
C VAL A 61 2.19 11.02 4.85
N ALA A 62 3.03 10.19 5.45
CA ALA A 62 4.20 10.62 6.19
C ALA A 62 5.47 10.10 5.51
N THR A 63 6.53 10.86 5.55
CA THR A 63 7.81 10.52 4.89
C THR A 63 8.96 10.48 5.88
N THR A 64 9.93 9.60 5.61
CA THR A 64 11.19 9.53 6.36
C THR A 64 12.32 9.00 5.49
N ARG A 65 13.57 9.30 5.85
CA ARG A 65 14.75 8.67 5.26
C ARG A 65 15.27 7.48 6.06
N SER A 66 14.78 7.31 7.28
CA SER A 66 15.18 6.20 8.17
C SER A 66 13.94 5.58 8.79
N LEU A 67 13.60 4.38 8.34
CA LEU A 67 12.32 3.72 8.61
C LEU A 67 12.01 3.59 10.12
N THR A 68 13.02 3.33 10.93
CA THR A 68 12.87 3.06 12.37
C THR A 68 13.45 4.14 13.28
N SER A 69 13.77 5.34 12.74
CA SER A 69 14.28 6.47 13.54
C SER A 69 13.22 7.11 14.43
N GLY A 70 11.94 6.89 14.13
CA GLY A 70 10.83 7.59 14.76
C GLY A 70 10.60 9.01 14.22
N GLU A 71 11.39 9.46 13.25
CA GLU A 71 11.29 10.79 12.66
C GLU A 71 10.52 10.73 11.35
N TRP A 72 9.27 11.17 11.38
CA TRP A 72 8.37 11.23 10.23
C TRP A 72 7.91 12.66 9.96
N GLU A 73 7.91 13.06 8.70
CA GLU A 73 7.33 14.31 8.22
C GLU A 73 5.94 14.04 7.65
N GLU A 74 4.92 14.53 8.35
CA GLU A 74 3.53 14.39 7.91
C GLU A 74 3.18 15.40 6.83
N GLN A 75 2.51 14.93 5.77
CA GLN A 75 1.97 15.81 4.74
C GLN A 75 0.53 16.20 5.12
N PRO A 76 0.12 17.47 4.95
CA PRO A 76 -1.18 17.93 5.41
C PRO A 76 -2.35 17.40 4.58
N ASP A 77 -2.12 17.16 3.29
CA ASP A 77 -3.19 16.89 2.33
C ASP A 77 -3.58 15.42 2.27
N TYR A 78 -4.86 15.17 2.12
CA TYR A 78 -5.39 13.84 1.76
C TYR A 78 -5.02 13.49 0.31
N LYS A 79 -4.74 12.20 0.05
CA LYS A 79 -4.26 11.72 -1.25
C LYS A 79 -5.34 11.07 -2.10
N GLN A 80 -6.46 10.64 -1.52
CA GLN A 80 -7.57 10.12 -2.29
C GLN A 80 -8.19 11.18 -3.21
N GLN A 81 -8.67 10.72 -4.36
CA GLN A 81 -9.28 11.56 -5.39
C GLN A 81 -10.81 11.45 -5.39
N THR A 82 -11.40 11.27 -4.21
CA THR A 82 -12.84 11.21 -3.97
C THR A 82 -13.19 11.96 -2.69
N LYS A 83 -14.46 12.39 -2.57
CA LYS A 83 -15.02 12.96 -1.33
C LYS A 83 -15.55 11.90 -0.37
N GLU A 84 -15.62 10.65 -0.85
CA GLU A 84 -16.07 9.53 -0.04
C GLU A 84 -15.02 9.16 1.00
N ALA A 85 -15.45 8.53 2.09
CA ALA A 85 -14.55 7.94 3.05
C ALA A 85 -13.85 6.71 2.44
N VAL A 86 -12.55 6.62 2.67
CA VAL A 86 -11.70 5.56 2.10
C VAL A 86 -10.77 4.97 3.16
N GLU A 87 -10.31 3.74 2.92
CA GLU A 87 -9.37 3.02 3.77
C GLU A 87 -8.51 2.04 2.96
N GLY A 88 -7.61 1.29 3.60
CA GLY A 88 -6.88 0.20 2.98
C GLY A 88 -6.00 0.64 1.82
N ALA A 89 -5.16 1.66 2.01
CA ALA A 89 -4.21 2.09 0.99
C ALA A 89 -3.24 0.97 0.61
N GLY A 90 -3.06 0.73 -0.68
CA GLY A 90 -2.02 -0.14 -1.23
C GLY A 90 -1.28 0.60 -2.34
N THR A 91 0.03 0.76 -2.20
CA THR A 91 0.86 1.50 -3.15
C THR A 91 1.92 0.59 -3.74
N PHE A 92 2.00 0.55 -5.07
CA PHE A 92 2.99 -0.30 -5.75
C PHE A 92 3.54 0.35 -7.01
N LYS A 93 4.78 0.02 -7.37
CA LYS A 93 5.42 0.48 -8.59
C LYS A 93 5.10 -0.45 -9.76
N LEU A 94 4.79 0.10 -10.92
CA LEU A 94 4.64 -0.68 -12.14
C LEU A 94 6.00 -1.15 -12.63
N ILE A 95 6.10 -2.45 -12.97
CA ILE A 95 7.34 -3.04 -13.49
C ILE A 95 7.72 -2.36 -14.81
N GLY A 96 8.99 -1.95 -14.93
CA GLY A 96 9.54 -1.32 -16.12
C GLY A 96 9.11 0.14 -16.34
N GLN A 97 8.42 0.76 -15.38
CA GLN A 97 7.97 2.16 -15.48
C GLN A 97 8.34 2.95 -14.22
N ASP A 98 8.59 4.25 -14.37
CA ASP A 98 8.67 5.16 -13.22
C ASP A 98 7.29 5.70 -12.88
N LYS A 99 6.40 4.78 -12.57
CA LYS A 99 5.00 5.05 -12.25
C LYS A 99 4.56 4.20 -11.08
N TYR A 100 3.82 4.80 -10.17
CA TYR A 100 3.22 4.15 -9.02
C TYR A 100 1.70 4.18 -9.12
N ILE A 101 1.07 3.16 -8.58
CA ILE A 101 -0.37 3.08 -8.41
C ILE A 101 -0.65 3.17 -6.92
N LEU A 102 -1.59 4.02 -6.53
CA LEU A 102 -2.23 4.01 -5.23
C LEU A 102 -3.66 3.53 -5.40
N MET A 103 -3.99 2.42 -4.78
CA MET A 103 -5.35 1.90 -4.70
C MET A 103 -5.87 2.03 -3.27
N TYR A 104 -7.18 2.18 -3.11
CA TYR A 104 -7.84 2.23 -1.82
C TYR A 104 -9.31 1.83 -1.91
N ASP A 105 -9.84 1.33 -0.80
CA ASP A 105 -11.22 0.88 -0.66
C ASP A 105 -12.15 2.08 -0.38
N VAL A 106 -13.07 2.32 -1.28
CA VAL A 106 -14.22 3.21 -1.06
C VAL A 106 -15.32 2.39 -0.35
N TYR A 107 -15.04 2.06 0.90
CA TYR A 107 -15.68 0.96 1.63
C TYR A 107 -17.19 1.08 1.75
N MET A 108 -17.75 2.29 1.84
CA MET A 108 -19.19 2.49 1.89
C MET A 108 -19.90 2.19 0.55
N LYS A 109 -19.13 2.12 -0.54
CA LYS A 109 -19.66 1.81 -1.89
C LYS A 109 -19.29 0.39 -2.36
N GLY A 110 -18.50 -0.34 -1.60
CA GLY A 110 -18.03 -1.65 -2.00
C GLY A 110 -17.21 -1.63 -3.29
N ALA A 111 -16.43 -0.57 -3.50
CA ALA A 111 -15.64 -0.33 -4.71
C ALA A 111 -14.23 0.12 -4.36
N TYR A 112 -13.30 -0.13 -5.27
CA TYR A 112 -11.94 0.42 -5.22
C TYR A 112 -11.81 1.61 -6.15
N GLN A 113 -10.99 2.57 -5.77
CA GLN A 113 -10.48 3.60 -6.66
C GLN A 113 -8.98 3.38 -6.88
N PHE A 114 -8.56 3.55 -8.13
CA PHE A 114 -7.16 3.45 -8.55
C PHE A 114 -6.67 4.78 -9.06
N THR A 115 -5.50 5.16 -8.61
CA THR A 115 -4.83 6.39 -9.07
C THR A 115 -3.41 6.11 -9.48
N GLU A 116 -2.89 6.86 -10.46
CA GLU A 116 -1.50 6.81 -10.88
C GLU A 116 -0.73 8.07 -10.46
N THR A 117 0.56 7.92 -10.22
CA THR A 117 1.47 9.01 -9.88
C THR A 117 2.92 8.67 -10.31
N THR A 118 3.72 9.68 -10.58
CA THR A 118 5.17 9.54 -10.79
C THR A 118 5.98 10.15 -9.65
N ASP A 119 5.36 10.98 -8.80
CA ASP A 119 6.01 11.78 -7.76
C ASP A 119 5.54 11.45 -6.33
N LEU A 120 4.56 10.54 -6.18
CA LEU A 120 3.89 10.20 -4.91
C LEU A 120 3.24 11.41 -4.19
N LYS A 121 2.96 12.47 -4.94
CA LYS A 121 2.33 13.70 -4.45
C LYS A 121 1.05 14.03 -5.19
N ASN A 122 1.12 13.97 -6.53
CA ASN A 122 0.01 14.27 -7.42
C ASN A 122 -0.55 12.97 -7.99
N PHE A 123 -1.84 12.75 -7.83
CA PHE A 123 -2.53 11.52 -8.20
C PHE A 123 -3.61 11.78 -9.23
N LYS A 124 -3.70 10.91 -10.24
CA LYS A 124 -4.71 10.96 -11.30
C LYS A 124 -5.52 9.66 -11.29
N VAL A 125 -6.84 9.76 -11.27
CA VAL A 125 -7.76 8.61 -11.33
C VAL A 125 -7.60 7.85 -12.63
N ILE A 126 -7.51 6.52 -12.52
CA ILE A 126 -7.37 5.59 -13.66
C ILE A 126 -8.37 4.42 -13.59
N ASP A 127 -9.45 4.54 -12.87
CA ASP A 127 -10.46 3.47 -12.69
C ASP A 127 -10.90 2.85 -14.02
N HIS A 128 -11.01 3.66 -15.08
CA HIS A 128 -11.36 3.22 -16.42
C HIS A 128 -10.34 2.25 -17.06
N ALA A 129 -9.11 2.25 -16.58
CA ALA A 129 -8.02 1.40 -17.09
C ALA A 129 -7.82 0.12 -16.26
N VAL A 130 -8.58 -0.05 -15.19
CA VAL A 130 -8.46 -1.18 -14.28
C VAL A 130 -9.70 -2.06 -14.37
N LYS A 131 -9.50 -3.37 -14.46
CA LYS A 131 -10.57 -4.37 -14.35
C LYS A 131 -10.30 -5.25 -13.15
N MET A 132 -11.35 -5.50 -12.36
CA MET A 132 -11.33 -6.44 -11.26
C MET A 132 -12.42 -7.49 -11.48
N ASN A 133 -12.05 -8.76 -11.36
CA ASN A 133 -12.97 -9.88 -11.49
C ASN A 133 -13.45 -10.43 -10.14
N PHE A 134 -13.11 -9.76 -9.06
CA PHE A 134 -13.51 -10.07 -7.69
C PHE A 134 -13.65 -8.78 -6.88
N HIS A 135 -14.23 -8.86 -5.70
CA HIS A 135 -14.43 -7.72 -4.80
C HIS A 135 -13.53 -7.87 -3.57
N PRO A 136 -12.27 -7.44 -3.63
CA PRO A 136 -11.40 -7.46 -2.45
C PRO A 136 -11.86 -6.41 -1.45
N ARG A 137 -11.43 -6.58 -0.22
CA ARG A 137 -11.55 -5.57 0.83
C ARG A 137 -10.15 -5.18 1.20
N HIS A 138 -9.34 -4.78 1.21
CA HIS A 138 -7.94 -4.46 1.46
C HIS A 138 -7.00 -5.47 0.78
N GLY A 139 -5.81 -5.04 0.52
CA GLY A 139 -4.77 -5.88 -0.06
C GLY A 139 -3.50 -5.10 -0.37
N THR A 140 -2.43 -5.84 -0.58
CA THR A 140 -1.18 -5.30 -1.08
C THR A 140 -0.78 -6.01 -2.36
N ILE A 141 -0.03 -5.33 -3.20
CA ILE A 141 0.49 -5.87 -4.46
C ILE A 141 2.01 -5.83 -4.39
N ILE A 142 2.63 -6.99 -4.51
CA ILE A 142 4.08 -7.14 -4.52
C ILE A 142 4.56 -7.80 -5.81
N PRO A 143 5.74 -7.45 -6.32
CA PRO A 143 6.34 -8.16 -7.44
C PRO A 143 6.76 -9.56 -7.02
N ILE A 144 6.52 -10.54 -7.88
CA ILE A 144 6.99 -11.91 -7.69
C ILE A 144 7.79 -12.36 -8.89
N THR A 145 8.71 -13.29 -8.68
CA THR A 145 9.51 -13.92 -9.74
C THR A 145 8.67 -14.97 -10.50
N ARG A 146 9.13 -15.35 -11.69
CA ARG A 146 8.51 -16.46 -12.45
C ARG A 146 8.56 -17.79 -11.69
N ALA A 147 9.62 -18.03 -10.91
CA ALA A 147 9.75 -19.24 -10.10
C ALA A 147 8.72 -19.25 -8.97
N GLU A 148 8.47 -18.13 -8.32
CA GLU A 148 7.42 -17.97 -7.31
C GLU A 148 6.03 -18.14 -7.90
N LEU A 149 5.74 -17.52 -9.05
CA LEU A 149 4.49 -17.71 -9.76
C LEU A 149 4.27 -19.19 -10.09
N LYS A 150 5.32 -19.89 -10.60
CA LYS A 150 5.21 -21.33 -10.87
C LYS A 150 4.87 -22.13 -9.62
N ARG A 151 5.53 -21.88 -8.48
CA ARG A 151 5.23 -22.56 -7.21
C ARG A 151 3.78 -22.33 -6.76
N ILE A 152 3.30 -21.09 -6.88
CA ILE A 152 1.93 -20.75 -6.53
C ILE A 152 0.94 -21.46 -7.43
N THR A 153 1.16 -21.43 -8.75
CA THR A 153 0.26 -22.08 -9.72
C THR A 153 0.29 -23.61 -9.66
N ASP A 154 1.45 -24.20 -9.38
CA ASP A 154 1.56 -25.66 -9.18
C ASP A 154 0.76 -26.12 -7.96
N LYS A 155 0.72 -25.32 -6.90
CA LYS A 155 0.02 -25.67 -5.66
C LYS A 155 -1.47 -25.33 -5.68
N TRP A 156 -1.85 -24.20 -6.26
CA TRP A 156 -3.19 -23.64 -6.15
C TRP A 156 -3.96 -23.61 -7.47
N GLY A 157 -3.33 -24.02 -8.58
CA GLY A 157 -3.88 -23.90 -9.92
C GLY A 157 -3.62 -22.51 -10.54
N LYS A 158 -3.82 -22.44 -11.85
CA LYS A 158 -3.72 -21.17 -12.58
C LYS A 158 -4.98 -20.35 -12.32
N PRO A 159 -4.86 -19.01 -12.09
CA PRO A 159 -6.01 -18.13 -12.13
C PRO A 159 -6.73 -18.25 -13.48
N ALA A 160 -8.06 -18.20 -13.47
CA ALA A 160 -8.89 -18.42 -14.66
C ALA A 160 -8.62 -17.43 -15.81
N GLU A 161 -7.94 -16.31 -15.55
CA GLU A 161 -7.72 -15.23 -16.51
C GLU A 161 -6.32 -14.59 -16.37
N LEU A 162 -5.26 -15.41 -16.33
CA LEU A 162 -3.94 -14.84 -16.65
C LEU A 162 -3.89 -14.68 -18.18
N GLY A 163 -4.18 -13.47 -18.67
CA GLY A 163 -3.76 -13.05 -19.99
C GLY A 163 -2.25 -13.26 -20.17
N GLU A 164 -1.74 -13.13 -21.39
CA GLU A 164 -0.29 -13.21 -21.63
C GLU A 164 0.44 -12.23 -20.69
N LEU A 165 1.21 -12.77 -19.77
CA LEU A 165 2.03 -11.96 -18.88
C LEU A 165 3.03 -11.19 -19.74
N PRO A 166 3.21 -9.88 -19.55
CA PRO A 166 4.21 -9.13 -20.27
C PRO A 166 5.56 -9.81 -20.10
N VAL A 167 6.17 -10.16 -21.21
CA VAL A 167 7.53 -10.69 -21.23
C VAL A 167 8.46 -9.52 -20.92
N ASN A 168 8.77 -9.32 -19.66
CA ASN A 168 9.81 -8.38 -19.30
C ASN A 168 11.16 -9.10 -19.37
N PRO A 169 12.09 -8.67 -20.23
CA PRO A 169 13.44 -9.19 -20.20
C PRO A 169 14.13 -8.63 -18.96
N VAL A 170 14.52 -9.52 -18.08
CA VAL A 170 15.63 -9.39 -17.11
C VAL A 170 15.48 -8.30 -16.05
N LEU A 171 15.31 -8.74 -14.83
CA LEU A 171 16.06 -8.23 -13.69
C LEU A 171 17.37 -8.99 -13.57
#